data_bb74eeb141a62a244d3792ecb71d7116
#
_entry.id   bb74eeb141a62a244d3792ecb71d7116
#
_cell.length_a   1.000
_cell.length_b   1.000
_cell.length_c   1.000
_cell.angle_alpha   90.00
_cell.angle_beta   90.00
_cell.angle_gamma   90.00
#
_symmetry.space_group_name_H-M   'P 1'
#
loop_
_entity.id
_entity.type
_entity.pdbx_description
1 polymer ?
#
loop_
_entity_poly.entity_id
_entity_poly.type
_entity_poly.pdbx_seq_one_letter_code
_entity_poly.pdbx_strand_id
1 'polypeptide(L)'
;WSFVFAVLMGLAIVIAANRFFREGNEDLINWVSVMAFIGYGLMCTNFIRLVDIIPERAMYFVEAEPEMQKAMLAANPLPLDPTSILTFGFVGFWVLVINFVSKDKGDFPGYLSILGMLVGVLHIFVALGNLLQMQVLISIAAGLGGIVLGPIWLFWFGVLLKKERYP
;
A
#
# COMPACT_ATOMS: atom_id res chain seq x y z
N TRP A 1 9.44 4.26 -11.92
CA TRP A 1 9.60 2.79 -11.84
C TRP A 1 9.74 2.28 -10.41
N SER A 2 10.39 3.02 -9.48
CA SER A 2 10.61 2.58 -8.09
C SER A 2 9.30 2.16 -7.38
N PHE A 3 8.22 2.90 -7.55
CA PHE A 3 6.92 2.55 -6.98
C PHE A 3 6.32 1.28 -7.60
N VAL A 4 6.50 1.04 -8.90
CA VAL A 4 6.05 -0.19 -9.56
C VAL A 4 6.77 -1.40 -8.95
N PHE A 5 8.09 -1.32 -8.79
CA PHE A 5 8.87 -2.39 -8.15
C PHE A 5 8.47 -2.60 -6.68
N ALA A 6 8.27 -1.52 -5.92
CA ALA A 6 7.83 -1.62 -4.52
C ALA A 6 6.49 -2.35 -4.38
N VAL A 7 5.52 -2.06 -5.26
CA VAL A 7 4.21 -2.72 -5.26
C VAL A 7 4.31 -4.18 -5.69
N LEU A 8 5.14 -4.50 -6.68
CA LEU A 8 5.40 -5.90 -7.08
C LEU A 8 6.03 -6.70 -5.94
N MET A 9 6.96 -6.10 -5.18
CA MET A 9 7.49 -6.72 -3.95
C MET A 9 6.38 -6.90 -2.89
N GLY A 10 5.44 -5.95 -2.79
CA GLY A 10 4.24 -6.07 -1.95
C GLY A 10 3.45 -7.35 -2.24
N LEU A 11 3.22 -7.68 -3.52
CA LEU A 11 2.53 -8.93 -3.91
C LEU A 11 3.29 -10.18 -3.43
N ALA A 12 4.62 -10.19 -3.55
CA ALA A 12 5.44 -11.30 -3.05
C ALA A 12 5.34 -11.44 -1.53
N ILE A 13 5.29 -10.32 -0.81
CA ILE A 13 5.14 -10.28 0.64
C ILE A 13 3.76 -10.81 1.07
N VAL A 14 2.69 -10.51 0.34
CA VAL A 14 1.36 -11.08 0.61
C VAL A 14 1.40 -12.61 0.57
N ILE A 15 2.08 -13.19 -0.42
CA ILE A 15 2.24 -14.65 -0.53
C ILE A 15 3.00 -15.21 0.68
N ALA A 16 4.11 -14.57 1.05
CA ALA A 16 4.93 -15.01 2.17
C ALA A 16 4.18 -14.90 3.51
N ALA A 17 3.49 -13.77 3.74
CA ALA A 17 2.68 -13.52 4.91
C ALA A 17 1.51 -14.51 5.01
N ASN A 18 0.83 -14.80 3.90
CA ASN A 18 -0.24 -15.80 3.88
C ASN A 18 0.26 -17.16 4.37
N ARG A 19 1.41 -17.61 3.86
CA ARG A 19 2.01 -18.90 4.30
C ARG A 19 2.38 -18.90 5.78
N PHE A 20 2.86 -17.77 6.29
CA PHE A 20 3.34 -17.64 7.66
C PHE A 20 2.20 -17.57 8.67
N PHE A 21 1.12 -16.83 8.37
CA PHE A 21 0.03 -16.56 9.30
C PHE A 21 -1.18 -17.50 9.15
N ARG A 22 -1.21 -18.33 8.10
CA ARG A 22 -2.39 -19.13 7.75
C ARG A 22 -2.75 -20.17 8.82
N GLU A 23 -1.78 -20.74 9.49
CA GLU A 23 -2.02 -21.80 10.49
C GLU A 23 -2.94 -21.32 11.61
N GLY A 24 -4.05 -22.02 11.81
CA GLY A 24 -5.10 -21.69 12.78
C GLY A 24 -6.07 -20.56 12.39
N ASN A 25 -5.84 -19.88 11.25
CA ASN A 25 -6.67 -18.76 10.78
C ASN A 25 -6.85 -18.77 9.24
N GLU A 26 -6.96 -19.98 8.66
CA GLU A 26 -6.86 -20.16 7.20
C GLU A 26 -7.83 -19.31 6.39
N ASP A 27 -9.11 -19.34 6.72
CA ASP A 27 -10.14 -18.63 5.95
C ASP A 27 -9.97 -17.11 6.04
N LEU A 28 -9.70 -16.60 7.24
CA LEU A 28 -9.50 -15.17 7.46
C LEU A 28 -8.27 -14.66 6.69
N ILE A 29 -7.12 -15.35 6.83
CA ILE A 29 -5.86 -14.94 6.20
C ILE A 29 -5.97 -15.05 4.67
N ASN A 30 -6.61 -16.09 4.14
CA ASN A 30 -6.85 -16.21 2.72
C ASN A 30 -7.73 -15.06 2.20
N TRP A 31 -8.83 -14.77 2.90
CA TRP A 31 -9.74 -13.69 2.51
C TRP A 31 -9.06 -12.33 2.47
N VAL A 32 -8.36 -11.94 3.54
CA VAL A 32 -7.66 -10.63 3.56
C VAL A 32 -6.50 -10.58 2.57
N SER A 33 -5.85 -11.71 2.27
CA SER A 33 -4.80 -11.77 1.24
C SER A 33 -5.36 -11.51 -0.15
N VAL A 34 -6.59 -11.97 -0.46
CA VAL A 34 -7.27 -11.62 -1.73
C VAL A 34 -7.50 -10.11 -1.81
N MET A 35 -7.93 -9.46 -0.73
CA MET A 35 -8.06 -8.00 -0.69
C MET A 35 -6.72 -7.31 -0.96
N ALA A 36 -5.64 -7.77 -0.34
CA ALA A 36 -4.30 -7.22 -0.57
C ALA A 36 -3.84 -7.39 -2.03
N PHE A 37 -4.11 -8.54 -2.66
CA PHE A 37 -3.80 -8.76 -4.08
C PHE A 37 -4.57 -7.78 -4.99
N ILE A 38 -5.85 -7.53 -4.72
CA ILE A 38 -6.63 -6.52 -5.44
C ILE A 38 -6.00 -5.14 -5.24
N GLY A 39 -5.69 -4.76 -4.00
CA GLY A 39 -5.12 -3.46 -3.67
C GLY A 39 -3.76 -3.21 -4.34
N TYR A 40 -2.82 -4.12 -4.18
CA TYR A 40 -1.50 -4.01 -4.82
C TYR A 40 -1.59 -4.09 -6.35
N GLY A 41 -2.47 -4.93 -6.91
CA GLY A 41 -2.71 -5.02 -8.35
C GLY A 41 -3.18 -3.68 -8.94
N LEU A 42 -4.16 -3.04 -8.31
CA LEU A 42 -4.64 -1.71 -8.71
C LEU A 42 -3.57 -0.63 -8.53
N MET A 43 -2.79 -0.65 -7.44
CA MET A 43 -1.65 0.26 -7.26
C MET A 43 -0.63 0.10 -8.38
N CYS A 44 -0.26 -1.14 -8.72
CA CYS A 44 0.68 -1.43 -9.80
C CYS A 44 0.19 -0.84 -11.12
N THR A 45 -1.07 -1.09 -11.48
CA THR A 45 -1.69 -0.56 -12.69
C THR A 45 -1.69 0.97 -12.69
N ASN A 46 -2.02 1.62 -11.56
CA ASN A 46 -1.96 3.08 -11.45
C ASN A 46 -0.56 3.63 -11.67
N PHE A 47 0.47 3.02 -11.06
CA PHE A 47 1.85 3.49 -11.22
C PHE A 47 2.39 3.26 -12.63
N ILE A 48 2.04 2.15 -13.30
CA ILE A 48 2.40 1.91 -14.70
C ILE A 48 1.75 2.99 -15.59
N ARG A 49 0.46 3.27 -15.41
CA ARG A 49 -0.22 4.35 -16.16
C ARG A 49 0.47 5.71 -15.96
N LEU A 50 0.90 6.03 -14.75
CA LEU A 50 1.62 7.29 -14.49
C LEU A 50 2.97 7.34 -15.20
N VAL A 51 3.69 6.21 -15.27
CA VAL A 51 4.97 6.13 -16.00
C VAL A 51 4.77 6.36 -17.51
N ASP A 52 3.67 5.85 -18.06
CA ASP A 52 3.37 6.01 -19.49
C ASP A 52 2.83 7.43 -19.82
N ILE A 53 1.92 7.95 -18.99
CA ILE A 53 1.19 9.20 -19.30
C ILE A 53 2.01 10.45 -18.96
N ILE A 54 2.78 10.45 -17.86
CA ILE A 54 3.46 11.66 -17.37
C ILE A 54 4.47 12.20 -18.39
N PRO A 55 5.35 11.42 -19.01
CA PRO A 55 6.33 11.94 -19.98
C PRO A 55 5.66 12.63 -21.17
N GLU A 56 4.63 12.02 -21.74
CA GLU A 56 3.89 12.57 -22.86
C GLU A 56 3.19 13.87 -22.49
N ARG A 57 2.50 13.91 -21.34
CA ARG A 57 1.86 15.14 -20.84
C ARG A 57 2.87 16.24 -20.55
N ALA A 58 4.05 15.90 -20.04
CA ALA A 58 5.10 16.89 -19.77
C ALA A 58 5.61 17.53 -21.05
N MET A 59 5.75 16.78 -22.14
CA MET A 59 6.12 17.35 -23.45
C MET A 59 5.06 18.34 -23.94
N TYR A 60 3.79 17.94 -23.96
CA TYR A 60 2.70 18.84 -24.35
C TYR A 60 2.56 20.06 -23.44
N PHE A 61 2.83 19.90 -22.15
CA PHE A 61 2.75 21.01 -21.19
C PHE A 61 3.80 22.08 -21.46
N VAL A 62 5.02 21.69 -21.82
CA VAL A 62 6.10 22.65 -22.10
C VAL A 62 5.83 23.46 -23.37
N GLU A 63 5.16 22.88 -24.34
CA GLU A 63 4.84 23.51 -25.63
C GLU A 63 3.52 24.31 -25.61
N ALA A 64 2.69 24.12 -24.57
CA ALA A 64 1.36 24.70 -24.50
C ALA A 64 1.37 26.17 -24.01
N GLU A 65 0.43 26.97 -24.53
CA GLU A 65 0.14 28.31 -24.04
C GLU A 65 -0.31 28.30 -22.55
N PRO A 66 -0.11 29.41 -21.79
CA PRO A 66 -0.37 29.45 -20.33
C PRO A 66 -1.79 29.03 -19.92
N GLU A 67 -2.80 29.33 -20.73
CA GLU A 67 -4.19 28.92 -20.45
C GLU A 67 -4.37 27.40 -20.60
N MET A 68 -3.77 26.82 -21.64
CA MET A 68 -3.79 25.39 -21.86
C MET A 68 -3.01 24.66 -20.74
N GLN A 69 -1.87 25.21 -20.29
CA GLN A 69 -1.13 24.67 -19.14
C GLN A 69 -2.00 24.60 -17.89
N LYS A 70 -2.77 25.66 -17.58
CA LYS A 70 -3.73 25.66 -16.47
C LYS A 70 -4.81 24.59 -16.63
N ALA A 71 -5.35 24.44 -17.83
CA ALA A 71 -6.34 23.41 -18.12
C ALA A 71 -5.76 22.00 -17.95
N MET A 72 -4.53 21.76 -18.40
CA MET A 72 -3.83 20.48 -18.25
C MET A 72 -3.53 20.15 -16.78
N LEU A 73 -3.22 21.14 -15.93
CA LEU A 73 -3.04 20.95 -14.49
C LEU A 73 -4.38 20.64 -13.79
N ALA A 74 -5.46 21.28 -14.23
CA ALA A 74 -6.80 21.01 -13.69
C ALA A 74 -7.35 19.64 -14.12
N ALA A 75 -7.00 19.18 -15.34
CA ALA A 75 -7.39 17.88 -15.87
C ALA A 75 -6.49 16.75 -15.35
N ASN A 76 -6.45 16.53 -14.03
CA ASN A 76 -5.73 15.40 -13.45
C ASN A 76 -6.27 14.07 -14.00
N PRO A 77 -5.40 13.12 -14.39
CA PRO A 77 -5.85 11.80 -14.78
C PRO A 77 -6.58 11.17 -13.60
N LEU A 78 -7.83 10.80 -13.79
CA LEU A 78 -8.62 10.14 -12.76
C LEU A 78 -7.92 8.85 -12.33
N PRO A 79 -7.63 8.68 -11.04
CA PRO A 79 -7.10 7.43 -10.52
C PRO A 79 -8.12 6.30 -10.74
N LEU A 80 -7.66 5.06 -10.89
CA LEU A 80 -8.54 3.88 -11.00
C LEU A 80 -9.37 3.65 -9.73
N ASP A 81 -8.90 4.15 -8.60
CA ASP A 81 -9.57 4.11 -7.30
C ASP A 81 -9.52 5.51 -6.67
N PRO A 82 -10.47 6.41 -7.02
CA PRO A 82 -10.48 7.78 -6.53
C PRO A 82 -10.58 7.90 -5.01
N THR A 83 -11.25 6.94 -4.37
CA THR A 83 -11.42 6.92 -2.91
C THR A 83 -10.27 6.25 -2.18
N SER A 84 -9.39 5.57 -2.90
CA SER A 84 -8.31 4.75 -2.36
C SER A 84 -8.78 3.62 -1.44
N ILE A 85 -10.05 3.24 -1.49
CA ILE A 85 -10.61 2.15 -0.67
C ILE A 85 -10.04 0.80 -1.12
N LEU A 86 -10.04 0.54 -2.44
CA LEU A 86 -9.55 -0.73 -2.98
C LEU A 86 -8.03 -0.83 -2.91
N THR A 87 -7.32 0.28 -3.04
CA THR A 87 -5.86 0.31 -2.95
C THR A 87 -5.41 0.36 -1.49
N PHE A 88 -5.36 1.54 -0.89
CA PHE A 88 -4.85 1.73 0.46
C PHE A 88 -5.75 1.11 1.54
N GLY A 89 -7.08 1.16 1.37
CA GLY A 89 -8.03 0.57 2.33
C GLY A 89 -7.86 -0.94 2.46
N PHE A 90 -7.81 -1.67 1.34
CA PHE A 90 -7.66 -3.12 1.32
C PHE A 90 -6.28 -3.57 1.81
N VAL A 91 -5.22 -2.90 1.36
CA VAL A 91 -3.86 -3.18 1.85
C VAL A 91 -3.76 -2.88 3.34
N GLY A 92 -4.31 -1.74 3.79
CA GLY A 92 -4.32 -1.37 5.21
C GLY A 92 -5.07 -2.37 6.07
N PHE A 93 -6.22 -2.82 5.61
CA PHE A 93 -6.99 -3.83 6.32
C PHE A 93 -6.25 -5.17 6.41
N TRP A 94 -5.63 -5.62 5.31
CA TRP A 94 -4.79 -6.80 5.32
C TRP A 94 -3.63 -6.68 6.32
N VAL A 95 -2.86 -5.59 6.28
CA VAL A 95 -1.75 -5.34 7.21
C VAL A 95 -2.26 -5.36 8.66
N LEU A 96 -3.41 -4.73 8.93
CA LEU A 96 -4.00 -4.69 10.26
C LEU A 96 -4.34 -6.09 10.75
N VAL A 97 -5.04 -6.90 9.94
CA VAL A 97 -5.50 -8.25 10.33
C VAL A 97 -4.33 -9.20 10.56
N ILE A 98 -3.35 -9.26 9.66
CA ILE A 98 -2.19 -10.16 9.85
C ILE A 98 -1.40 -9.83 11.10
N ASN A 99 -1.25 -8.54 11.44
CA ASN A 99 -0.56 -8.13 12.65
C ASN A 99 -1.42 -8.29 13.92
N PHE A 100 -2.75 -8.27 13.80
CA PHE A 100 -3.64 -8.62 14.90
C PHE A 100 -3.54 -10.12 15.24
N VAL A 101 -3.62 -10.98 14.22
CA VAL A 101 -3.48 -12.44 14.37
C VAL A 101 -2.08 -12.84 14.85
N SER A 102 -1.05 -12.07 14.47
CA SER A 102 0.34 -12.37 14.89
C SER A 102 0.59 -12.27 16.38
N LYS A 103 -0.25 -11.56 17.13
CA LYS A 103 -0.12 -11.41 18.60
C LYS A 103 -0.21 -12.74 19.34
N ASP A 104 -0.99 -13.67 18.80
CA ASP A 104 -1.21 -14.97 19.41
C ASP A 104 -0.13 -16.00 19.00
N LYS A 105 0.78 -15.62 18.11
CA LYS A 105 1.93 -16.43 17.70
C LYS A 105 3.14 -16.06 18.55
N GLY A 106 3.58 -16.97 19.43
CA GLY A 106 4.67 -16.74 20.38
C GLY A 106 6.01 -16.34 19.74
N ASP A 107 6.24 -16.73 18.48
CA ASP A 107 7.49 -16.44 17.74
C ASP A 107 7.48 -15.09 17.03
N PHE A 108 6.34 -14.36 17.02
CA PHE A 108 6.24 -13.06 16.37
C PHE A 108 6.46 -11.91 17.38
N PRO A 109 7.44 -11.04 17.17
CA PRO A 109 7.74 -9.97 18.13
C PRO A 109 6.57 -8.99 18.29
N GLY A 110 6.09 -8.79 19.52
CA GLY A 110 4.94 -7.95 19.80
C GLY A 110 5.09 -6.49 19.32
N TYR A 111 6.30 -5.91 19.37
CA TYR A 111 6.56 -4.57 18.83
C TYR A 111 6.37 -4.50 17.31
N LEU A 112 6.67 -5.58 16.59
CA LEU A 112 6.48 -5.66 15.14
C LEU A 112 5.00 -5.75 14.79
N SER A 113 4.20 -6.48 15.59
CA SER A 113 2.73 -6.50 15.47
C SER A 113 2.14 -5.10 15.67
N ILE A 114 2.59 -4.38 16.71
CA ILE A 114 2.11 -3.02 16.99
C ILE A 114 2.48 -2.07 15.85
N LEU A 115 3.71 -2.13 15.37
CA LEU A 115 4.16 -1.32 14.23
C LEU A 115 3.33 -1.61 12.98
N GLY A 116 3.09 -2.89 12.66
CA GLY A 116 2.27 -3.28 11.51
C GLY A 116 0.81 -2.84 11.66
N MET A 117 0.22 -2.96 12.85
CA MET A 117 -1.13 -2.43 13.09
C MET A 117 -1.20 -0.92 12.87
N LEU A 118 -0.20 -0.17 13.33
CA LEU A 118 -0.11 1.28 13.09
C LEU A 118 -0.02 1.59 11.58
N VAL A 119 0.81 0.86 10.84
CA VAL A 119 0.89 0.97 9.38
C VAL A 119 -0.45 0.69 8.73
N GLY A 120 -1.15 -0.38 9.14
CA GLY A 120 -2.48 -0.72 8.61
C GLY A 120 -3.51 0.39 8.86
N VAL A 121 -3.55 0.94 10.08
CA VAL A 121 -4.44 2.07 10.43
C VAL A 121 -4.13 3.31 9.60
N LEU A 122 -2.85 3.65 9.40
CA LEU A 122 -2.47 4.79 8.57
C LEU A 122 -2.89 4.60 7.10
N HIS A 123 -2.77 3.40 6.55
CA HIS A 123 -3.27 3.11 5.19
C HIS A 123 -4.80 3.27 5.10
N ILE A 124 -5.54 2.84 6.10
CA ILE A 124 -7.00 3.07 6.17
C ILE A 124 -7.29 4.57 6.24
N PHE A 125 -6.49 5.35 6.98
CA PHE A 125 -6.65 6.82 7.03
C PHE A 125 -6.37 7.51 5.69
N VAL A 126 -5.51 6.95 4.82
CA VAL A 126 -5.39 7.44 3.45
C VAL A 126 -6.71 7.30 2.71
N ALA A 127 -7.35 6.13 2.79
CA ALA A 127 -8.65 5.91 2.15
C ALA A 127 -9.75 6.82 2.73
N LEU A 128 -9.82 6.95 4.05
CA LEU A 128 -10.77 7.86 4.71
C LEU A 128 -10.51 9.32 4.34
N GLY A 129 -9.25 9.74 4.28
CA GLY A 129 -8.86 11.10 3.88
C GLY A 129 -9.30 11.42 2.44
N ASN A 130 -9.12 10.46 1.51
CA ASN A 130 -9.62 10.63 0.14
C ASN A 130 -11.15 10.69 0.08
N LEU A 131 -11.84 9.83 0.81
CA LEU A 131 -13.30 9.83 0.88
C LEU A 131 -13.85 11.15 1.44
N LEU A 132 -13.20 11.69 2.47
CA LEU A 132 -13.59 12.94 3.14
C LEU A 132 -12.94 14.19 2.50
N GLN A 133 -12.12 14.03 1.45
CA GLN A 133 -11.36 15.09 0.78
C GLN A 133 -10.44 15.89 1.73
N MET A 134 -9.92 15.23 2.76
CA MET A 134 -9.02 15.80 3.77
C MET A 134 -7.56 15.66 3.38
N GLN A 135 -7.03 16.58 2.57
CA GLN A 135 -5.67 16.52 2.04
C GLN A 135 -4.58 16.40 3.13
N VAL A 136 -4.76 17.09 4.25
CA VAL A 136 -3.81 17.03 5.38
C VAL A 136 -3.75 15.61 5.95
N LEU A 137 -4.91 14.96 6.13
CA LEU A 137 -4.98 13.57 6.62
C LEU A 137 -4.28 12.61 5.66
N ILE A 138 -4.53 12.76 4.35
CA ILE A 138 -3.89 11.95 3.31
C ILE A 138 -2.38 12.10 3.37
N SER A 139 -1.87 13.33 3.41
CA SER A 139 -0.43 13.62 3.39
C SER A 139 0.29 13.06 4.61
N ILE A 140 -0.29 13.23 5.80
CA ILE A 140 0.28 12.70 7.05
C ILE A 140 0.23 11.16 7.04
N ALA A 141 -0.91 10.59 6.72
CA ALA A 141 -1.10 9.15 6.76
C ALA A 141 -0.26 8.42 5.70
N ALA A 142 -0.20 8.93 4.46
CA ALA A 142 0.65 8.38 3.40
C ALA A 142 2.14 8.57 3.68
N GLY A 143 2.54 9.75 4.19
CA GLY A 143 3.91 10.03 4.55
C GLY A 143 4.42 9.11 5.66
N LEU A 144 3.72 9.06 6.79
CA LEU A 144 4.12 8.21 7.91
C LEU A 144 3.92 6.72 7.59
N GLY A 145 2.77 6.33 7.07
CA GLY A 145 2.43 4.91 6.83
C GLY A 145 3.15 4.31 5.63
N GLY A 146 3.16 5.01 4.50
CA GLY A 146 3.71 4.48 3.25
C GLY A 146 5.21 4.71 3.08
N ILE A 147 5.74 5.89 3.49
CA ILE A 147 7.14 6.25 3.23
C ILE A 147 8.06 5.89 4.39
N VAL A 148 7.59 5.97 5.64
CA VAL A 148 8.45 5.76 6.82
C VAL A 148 8.20 4.39 7.47
N LEU A 149 7.03 4.23 8.09
CA LEU A 149 6.75 3.06 8.93
C LEU A 149 6.53 1.78 8.12
N GLY A 150 5.92 1.90 6.94
CA GLY A 150 5.68 0.75 6.05
C GLY A 150 6.97 0.06 5.62
N PRO A 151 7.96 0.76 5.04
CA PRO A 151 9.25 0.18 4.71
C PRO A 151 10.00 -0.41 5.91
N ILE A 152 9.94 0.24 7.09
CA ILE A 152 10.55 -0.28 8.32
C ILE A 152 9.89 -1.61 8.71
N TRP A 153 8.55 -1.65 8.75
CA TRP A 153 7.81 -2.87 9.06
C TRP A 153 8.10 -3.99 8.06
N LEU A 154 8.10 -3.69 6.76
CA LEU A 154 8.37 -4.66 5.69
C LEU A 154 9.79 -5.24 5.79
N PHE A 155 10.77 -4.40 6.08
CA PHE A 155 12.16 -4.83 6.27
C PHE A 155 12.29 -5.81 7.45
N TRP A 156 11.75 -5.45 8.61
CA TRP A 156 11.83 -6.29 9.81
C TRP A 156 11.03 -7.59 9.64
N PHE A 157 9.87 -7.53 9.01
CA PHE A 157 9.09 -8.71 8.67
C PHE A 157 9.87 -9.65 7.74
N GLY A 158 10.54 -9.11 6.72
CA GLY A 158 11.41 -9.89 5.82
C GLY A 158 12.58 -10.57 6.54
N VAL A 159 13.20 -9.87 7.50
CA VAL A 159 14.26 -10.45 8.34
C VAL A 159 13.74 -11.61 9.19
N LEU A 160 12.53 -11.48 9.77
CA LEU A 160 11.89 -12.52 10.54
C LEU A 160 11.62 -13.76 9.68
N LEU A 161 11.01 -13.59 8.51
CA LEU A 161 10.72 -14.68 7.58
C LEU A 161 11.98 -15.45 7.16
N LYS A 162 13.12 -14.75 7.04
CA LYS A 162 14.41 -15.39 6.72
C LYS A 162 14.90 -16.28 7.87
N LYS A 163 14.76 -15.83 9.11
CA LYS A 163 15.22 -16.59 10.29
C LYS A 163 14.50 -17.94 10.46
N GLU A 164 13.21 -17.98 10.14
CA GLU A 164 12.42 -19.21 10.28
C GLU A 164 12.67 -20.24 9.18
N ARG A 165 13.12 -19.80 8.01
CA ARG A 165 13.48 -20.72 6.91
C ARG A 165 14.85 -21.37 7.05
N TYR A 166 15.74 -20.79 7.84
CA TYR A 166 17.12 -21.25 8.01
C TYR A 166 17.47 -21.16 9.51
N PRO A 167 16.96 -22.11 10.34
CA PRO A 167 17.36 -22.20 11.74
C PRO A 167 18.84 -22.58 11.91
#